data_c4af593f9d5c9692a0d837ca7f834537
#
_entry.id   c4af593f9d5c9692a0d837ca7f834537
#
_cell.length_a   1.000
_cell.length_b   1.000
_cell.length_c   1.000
_cell.angle_alpha   90.00
_cell.angle_beta   90.00
_cell.angle_gamma   90.00
#
_symmetry.space_group_name_H-M   'P 1'
#
loop_
_entity.id
_entity.type
_entity.pdbx_description
1 polymer ?
#
loop_
_entity_poly.entity_id
_entity_poly.type
_entity_poly.pdbx_seq_one_letter_code
_entity_poly.pdbx_strand_id
1 'polypeptide(L)'
;MKVAMVTGAGSGIGRATSLALLAAGYHVVLAGRRADALHDTVGQAGALGANALALPTDVTDPAAVKALFEATHAKFGRLDVLFNNAGTSAPAIPMDELSFEQWKAVVDINLTAVFLCTQQAFALMKSQSPRGGRIINNGSISAYAPRPFSAPYTATKHAITGLTKATSLDGRAHDIACGQIDIGNAASEMTQRMTTGVPQANGTLMAEPRMDVKHVADAVVHMASLPLEANVQFMTVMATKMPFVGRG
;
A
#
# COMPACT_ATOMS: atom_id res chain seq x y z
N MET A 1 21.79 -3.67 8.37
CA MET A 1 20.39 -3.76 8.80
C MET A 1 19.54 -2.98 7.80
N LYS A 2 18.49 -3.59 7.25
CA LYS A 2 17.52 -2.89 6.37
C LYS A 2 16.22 -2.64 7.14
N VAL A 3 15.62 -1.47 6.94
CA VAL A 3 14.40 -1.03 7.63
C VAL A 3 13.29 -0.82 6.60
N ALA A 4 12.14 -1.44 6.83
CA ALA A 4 10.94 -1.24 6.02
C ALA A 4 9.82 -0.61 6.86
N MET A 5 8.98 0.21 6.25
CA MET A 5 7.75 0.74 6.84
C MET A 5 6.57 0.29 5.99
N VAL A 6 5.52 -0.18 6.64
CA VAL A 6 4.26 -0.59 6.00
C VAL A 6 3.11 0.20 6.60
N THR A 7 2.39 0.96 5.77
CA THR A 7 1.16 1.63 6.21
C THR A 7 -0.05 0.69 6.07
N GLY A 8 -1.01 0.79 6.99
CA GLY A 8 -2.13 -0.16 7.04
C GLY A 8 -1.71 -1.58 7.44
N ALA A 9 -0.68 -1.70 8.30
CA ALA A 9 -0.03 -2.97 8.65
C ALA A 9 -0.84 -3.90 9.57
N GLY A 10 -1.99 -3.45 10.08
CA GLY A 10 -2.79 -4.21 11.06
C GLY A 10 -3.70 -5.29 10.47
N SER A 11 -3.87 -5.38 9.13
CA SER A 11 -4.76 -6.38 8.50
C SER A 11 -4.40 -6.64 7.04
N GLY A 12 -4.99 -7.68 6.45
CA GLY A 12 -4.97 -7.97 5.02
C GLY A 12 -3.56 -7.97 4.42
N ILE A 13 -3.41 -7.26 3.29
CA ILE A 13 -2.14 -7.15 2.55
C ILE A 13 -1.03 -6.54 3.41
N GLY A 14 -1.35 -5.48 4.18
CA GLY A 14 -0.35 -4.82 5.02
C GLY A 14 0.22 -5.74 6.10
N ARG A 15 -0.63 -6.53 6.77
CA ARG A 15 -0.20 -7.56 7.73
C ARG A 15 0.67 -8.60 7.06
N ALA A 16 0.19 -9.20 5.98
CA ALA A 16 0.91 -10.25 5.26
C ALA A 16 2.29 -9.77 4.76
N THR A 17 2.34 -8.54 4.23
CA THR A 17 3.59 -7.92 3.78
C THR A 17 4.55 -7.64 4.94
N SER A 18 4.05 -7.16 6.09
CA SER A 18 4.88 -6.92 7.27
C SER A 18 5.53 -8.21 7.77
N LEU A 19 4.76 -9.29 7.84
CA LEU A 19 5.27 -10.61 8.25
C LEU A 19 6.29 -11.16 7.24
N ALA A 20 6.05 -11.00 5.94
CA ALA A 20 6.96 -11.45 4.89
C ALA A 20 8.28 -10.64 4.89
N LEU A 21 8.23 -9.32 5.13
CA LEU A 21 9.43 -8.49 5.26
C LEU A 21 10.24 -8.85 6.52
N LEU A 22 9.58 -9.12 7.65
CA LEU A 22 10.26 -9.62 8.86
C LEU A 22 10.96 -10.96 8.58
N ALA A 23 10.28 -11.89 7.89
CA ALA A 23 10.86 -13.17 7.49
C ALA A 23 12.04 -13.02 6.50
N ALA A 24 12.03 -11.97 5.68
CA ALA A 24 13.12 -11.61 4.78
C ALA A 24 14.28 -10.85 5.46
N GLY A 25 14.23 -10.70 6.80
CA GLY A 25 15.31 -10.11 7.61
C GLY A 25 15.29 -8.58 7.72
N TYR A 26 14.16 -7.93 7.38
CA TYR A 26 14.00 -6.50 7.63
C TYR A 26 13.60 -6.23 9.08
N HIS A 27 14.01 -5.08 9.62
CA HIS A 27 13.28 -4.45 10.70
C HIS A 27 12.06 -3.75 10.12
N VAL A 28 10.88 -3.93 10.71
CA VAL A 28 9.63 -3.45 10.12
C VAL A 28 8.90 -2.50 11.06
N VAL A 29 8.64 -1.28 10.57
CA VAL A 29 7.74 -0.32 11.21
C VAL A 29 6.33 -0.58 10.70
N LEU A 30 5.43 -0.92 11.63
CA LEU A 30 4.02 -1.18 11.36
C LEU A 30 3.21 0.08 11.70
N ALA A 31 2.71 0.77 10.70
CA ALA A 31 1.89 1.97 10.87
C ALA A 31 0.42 1.69 10.57
N GLY A 32 -0.48 2.21 11.40
CA GLY A 32 -1.93 2.08 11.26
C GLY A 32 -2.65 2.64 12.48
N ARG A 33 -3.95 2.91 12.37
CA ARG A 33 -4.71 3.57 13.43
C ARG A 33 -4.98 2.69 14.66
N ARG A 34 -5.18 1.39 14.45
CA ARG A 34 -5.59 0.44 15.52
C ARG A 34 -4.36 -0.21 16.16
N ALA A 35 -4.05 0.19 17.39
CA ALA A 35 -2.90 -0.33 18.13
C ALA A 35 -2.99 -1.85 18.36
N ASP A 36 -4.17 -2.35 18.73
CA ASP A 36 -4.46 -3.77 18.93
C ASP A 36 -4.12 -4.60 17.67
N ALA A 37 -4.60 -4.18 16.51
CA ALA A 37 -4.36 -4.88 15.26
C ALA A 37 -2.86 -4.87 14.84
N LEU A 38 -2.12 -3.82 15.19
CA LEU A 38 -0.67 -3.77 14.99
C LEU A 38 0.05 -4.74 15.93
N HIS A 39 -0.32 -4.76 17.21
CA HIS A 39 0.24 -5.70 18.18
C HIS A 39 -0.08 -7.15 17.84
N ASP A 40 -1.29 -7.44 17.33
CA ASP A 40 -1.64 -8.76 16.79
C ASP A 40 -0.70 -9.17 15.65
N THR A 41 -0.37 -8.24 14.76
CA THR A 41 0.57 -8.49 13.67
C THR A 41 1.98 -8.80 14.21
N VAL A 42 2.45 -8.05 15.22
CA VAL A 42 3.72 -8.33 15.91
C VAL A 42 3.69 -9.70 16.59
N GLY A 43 2.59 -10.03 17.27
CA GLY A 43 2.43 -11.35 17.92
C GLY A 43 2.48 -12.52 16.92
N GLN A 44 1.86 -12.37 15.74
CA GLN A 44 1.90 -13.38 14.69
C GLN A 44 3.30 -13.59 14.09
N ALA A 45 4.21 -12.63 14.22
CA ALA A 45 5.59 -12.77 13.78
C ALA A 45 6.42 -13.67 14.72
N GLY A 46 5.91 -14.07 15.90
CA GLY A 46 6.61 -14.88 16.87
C GLY A 46 7.95 -14.26 17.29
N ALA A 47 9.03 -15.02 17.23
CA ALA A 47 10.37 -14.53 17.58
C ALA A 47 10.84 -13.35 16.70
N LEU A 48 10.38 -13.25 15.46
CA LEU A 48 10.71 -12.14 14.56
C LEU A 48 10.05 -10.83 14.99
N GLY A 49 9.06 -10.87 15.86
CA GLY A 49 8.40 -9.68 16.42
C GLY A 49 9.37 -8.74 17.15
N ALA A 50 10.51 -9.23 17.64
CA ALA A 50 11.57 -8.39 18.21
C ALA A 50 12.16 -7.37 17.20
N ASN A 51 12.02 -7.61 15.90
CA ASN A 51 12.44 -6.73 14.82
C ASN A 51 11.28 -5.82 14.32
N ALA A 52 10.13 -5.84 14.97
CA ALA A 52 8.98 -5.04 14.62
C ALA A 52 8.81 -3.84 15.56
N LEU A 53 8.38 -2.72 15.01
CA LEU A 53 8.01 -1.51 15.75
C LEU A 53 6.58 -1.10 15.38
N ALA A 54 5.63 -1.32 16.27
CA ALA A 54 4.25 -0.90 16.07
C ALA A 54 4.07 0.56 16.48
N LEU A 55 3.63 1.41 15.55
CA LEU A 55 3.37 2.84 15.76
C LEU A 55 1.94 3.17 15.34
N PRO A 56 1.01 3.32 16.29
CA PRO A 56 -0.35 3.77 16.00
C PRO A 56 -0.32 5.16 15.35
N THR A 57 -0.80 5.24 14.10
CA THR A 57 -0.68 6.46 13.29
C THR A 57 -1.91 6.60 12.39
N ASP A 58 -2.52 7.78 12.37
CA ASP A 58 -3.42 8.19 11.30
C ASP A 58 -2.57 8.83 10.18
N VAL A 59 -2.44 8.11 9.08
CA VAL A 59 -1.62 8.57 7.93
C VAL A 59 -2.28 9.73 7.15
N THR A 60 -3.51 10.12 7.49
CA THR A 60 -4.17 11.30 6.91
C THR A 60 -3.85 12.60 7.68
N ASP A 61 -3.24 12.48 8.86
CA ASP A 61 -2.77 13.62 9.66
C ASP A 61 -1.28 13.91 9.39
N PRO A 62 -0.95 15.08 8.82
CA PRO A 62 0.45 15.45 8.54
C PRO A 62 1.36 15.45 9.77
N ALA A 63 0.84 15.85 10.96
CA ALA A 63 1.62 15.87 12.18
C ALA A 63 1.92 14.44 12.69
N ALA A 64 0.92 13.54 12.62
CA ALA A 64 1.11 12.14 12.97
C ALA A 64 2.07 11.44 12.00
N VAL A 65 2.01 11.73 10.71
CA VAL A 65 2.97 11.20 9.72
C VAL A 65 4.37 11.68 10.02
N LYS A 66 4.56 12.98 10.29
CA LYS A 66 5.88 13.51 10.68
C LYS A 66 6.44 12.78 11.91
N ALA A 67 5.65 12.64 12.98
CA ALA A 67 6.05 11.93 14.19
C ALA A 67 6.40 10.45 13.94
N LEU A 68 5.67 9.76 13.05
CA LEU A 68 5.97 8.39 12.62
C LEU A 68 7.39 8.27 12.03
N PHE A 69 7.76 9.18 11.13
CA PHE A 69 9.08 9.15 10.50
C PHE A 69 10.19 9.60 11.45
N GLU A 70 9.95 10.56 12.34
CA GLU A 70 10.87 10.95 13.41
C GLU A 70 11.15 9.77 14.36
N ALA A 71 10.12 9.07 14.82
CA ALA A 71 10.27 7.89 15.66
C ALA A 71 11.01 6.74 14.93
N THR A 72 10.76 6.56 13.63
CA THR A 72 11.48 5.59 12.80
C THR A 72 12.96 5.94 12.72
N HIS A 73 13.28 7.21 12.46
CA HIS A 73 14.66 7.69 12.41
C HIS A 73 15.35 7.56 13.75
N ALA A 74 14.71 7.98 14.85
CA ALA A 74 15.25 7.87 16.20
C ALA A 74 15.58 6.41 16.59
N LYS A 75 14.74 5.45 16.18
CA LYS A 75 14.92 4.03 16.50
C LYS A 75 15.96 3.34 15.64
N PHE A 76 15.98 3.62 14.33
CA PHE A 76 16.74 2.82 13.35
C PHE A 76 17.79 3.63 12.57
N GLY A 77 17.72 4.96 12.59
CA GLY A 77 18.61 5.87 11.87
C GLY A 77 18.37 5.93 10.36
N ARG A 78 17.46 5.10 9.82
CA ARG A 78 17.24 4.97 8.37
C ARG A 78 15.88 4.37 8.01
N LEU A 79 15.53 4.50 6.73
CA LEU A 79 14.42 3.81 6.09
C LEU A 79 14.85 3.34 4.70
N ASP A 80 14.84 2.03 4.45
CA ASP A 80 15.24 1.45 3.16
C ASP A 80 14.05 1.21 2.23
N VAL A 81 12.88 0.87 2.80
CA VAL A 81 11.65 0.56 2.04
C VAL A 81 10.45 1.22 2.71
N LEU A 82 9.65 1.96 1.92
CA LEU A 82 8.30 2.37 2.29
C LEU A 82 7.29 1.62 1.42
N PHE A 83 6.36 0.89 2.02
CA PHE A 83 5.19 0.36 1.34
C PHE A 83 3.94 1.17 1.73
N ASN A 84 3.51 2.05 0.85
CA ASN A 84 2.27 2.80 0.96
C ASN A 84 1.08 1.89 0.64
N ASN A 85 0.56 1.23 1.67
CA ASN A 85 -0.50 0.24 1.52
C ASN A 85 -1.83 0.67 2.15
N ALA A 86 -1.84 1.57 3.11
CA ALA A 86 -3.09 2.06 3.70
C ALA A 86 -4.07 2.52 2.62
N GLY A 87 -5.32 2.10 2.73
CA GLY A 87 -6.33 2.44 1.73
C GLY A 87 -7.73 2.01 2.15
N THR A 88 -8.74 2.60 1.49
CA THR A 88 -10.15 2.31 1.70
C THR A 88 -10.92 2.41 0.39
N SER A 89 -12.20 2.02 0.41
CA SER A 89 -13.14 2.24 -0.68
C SER A 89 -14.41 2.92 -0.16
N ALA A 90 -15.13 3.62 -1.03
CA ALA A 90 -16.48 4.11 -0.75
C ALA A 90 -17.52 2.98 -0.90
N PRO A 91 -18.76 3.17 -0.40
CA PRO A 91 -19.89 2.35 -0.77
C PRO A 91 -20.07 2.30 -2.30
N ALA A 92 -20.51 1.15 -2.82
CA ALA A 92 -20.79 0.99 -4.26
C ALA A 92 -22.21 1.49 -4.55
N ILE A 93 -22.36 2.79 -4.73
CA ILE A 93 -23.61 3.50 -5.00
C ILE A 93 -23.48 4.38 -6.25
N PRO A 94 -24.58 4.81 -6.89
CA PRO A 94 -24.57 5.76 -8.00
C PRO A 94 -23.77 7.03 -7.68
N MET A 95 -23.16 7.62 -8.70
CA MET A 95 -22.25 8.76 -8.53
C MET A 95 -22.96 9.99 -7.95
N ASP A 96 -24.19 10.22 -8.32
CA ASP A 96 -25.04 11.32 -7.85
C ASP A 96 -25.54 11.17 -6.41
N GLU A 97 -25.48 9.94 -5.87
CA GLU A 97 -25.82 9.63 -4.47
C GLU A 97 -24.56 9.64 -3.56
N LEU A 98 -23.36 9.72 -4.13
CA LEU A 98 -22.11 9.69 -3.35
C LEU A 98 -21.90 11.04 -2.65
N SER A 99 -21.81 11.06 -1.32
CA SER A 99 -21.57 12.29 -0.59
C SER A 99 -20.13 12.79 -0.75
N PHE A 100 -19.95 14.10 -0.56
CA PHE A 100 -18.62 14.70 -0.59
C PHE A 100 -17.69 14.12 0.50
N GLU A 101 -18.23 13.81 1.69
CA GLU A 101 -17.49 13.21 2.79
C GLU A 101 -16.99 11.80 2.43
N GLN A 102 -17.81 11.00 1.75
CA GLN A 102 -17.43 9.68 1.25
C GLN A 102 -16.33 9.78 0.19
N TRP A 103 -16.45 10.73 -0.73
CA TRP A 103 -15.39 11.03 -1.70
C TRP A 103 -14.11 11.45 -0.99
N LYS A 104 -14.20 12.46 -0.11
CA LYS A 104 -13.06 13.02 0.61
C LYS A 104 -12.32 11.96 1.44
N ALA A 105 -13.04 11.10 2.16
CA ALA A 105 -12.43 10.04 2.97
C ALA A 105 -11.58 9.08 2.13
N VAL A 106 -11.98 8.77 0.89
CA VAL A 106 -11.18 7.94 0.00
C VAL A 106 -9.97 8.71 -0.53
N VAL A 107 -10.12 9.98 -0.91
CA VAL A 107 -9.02 10.83 -1.39
C VAL A 107 -7.99 11.02 -0.29
N ASP A 108 -8.41 11.31 0.93
CA ASP A 108 -7.51 11.56 2.05
C ASP A 108 -6.60 10.34 2.33
N ILE A 109 -7.16 9.12 2.34
CA ILE A 109 -6.37 7.94 2.69
C ILE A 109 -5.66 7.31 1.48
N ASN A 110 -6.27 7.30 0.29
CA ASN A 110 -5.69 6.61 -0.87
C ASN A 110 -4.72 7.47 -1.66
N LEU A 111 -4.76 8.80 -1.50
CA LEU A 111 -3.92 9.73 -2.27
C LEU A 111 -3.13 10.67 -1.36
N THR A 112 -3.82 11.48 -0.53
CA THR A 112 -3.16 12.48 0.32
C THR A 112 -2.20 11.82 1.30
N ALA A 113 -2.61 10.76 1.99
CA ALA A 113 -1.75 10.01 2.91
C ALA A 113 -0.54 9.38 2.22
N VAL A 114 -0.71 8.88 0.99
CA VAL A 114 0.41 8.35 0.19
C VAL A 114 1.42 9.45 -0.12
N PHE A 115 0.95 10.64 -0.50
CA PHE A 115 1.82 11.80 -0.71
C PHE A 115 2.55 12.20 0.57
N LEU A 116 1.86 12.32 1.71
CA LEU A 116 2.47 12.68 3.00
C LEU A 116 3.57 11.70 3.42
N CYS A 117 3.30 10.41 3.37
CA CYS A 117 4.27 9.38 3.70
C CYS A 117 5.45 9.38 2.70
N THR A 118 5.18 9.56 1.41
CA THR A 118 6.20 9.65 0.35
C THR A 118 7.11 10.85 0.59
N GLN A 119 6.56 12.02 0.94
CA GLN A 119 7.31 13.25 1.23
C GLN A 119 8.29 13.04 2.38
N GLN A 120 7.85 12.46 3.50
CA GLN A 120 8.70 12.20 4.66
C GLN A 120 9.75 11.11 4.37
N ALA A 121 9.35 10.04 3.67
CA ALA A 121 10.30 9.00 3.26
C ALA A 121 11.38 9.57 2.34
N PHE A 122 10.98 10.40 1.38
CA PHE A 122 11.91 11.03 0.44
C PHE A 122 12.94 11.90 1.18
N ALA A 123 12.50 12.72 2.15
CA ALA A 123 13.38 13.55 2.97
C ALA A 123 14.38 12.69 3.77
N LEU A 124 13.90 11.62 4.41
CA LEU A 124 14.75 10.73 5.21
C LEU A 124 15.73 9.95 4.32
N MET A 125 15.27 9.33 3.23
CA MET A 125 16.10 8.56 2.30
C MET A 125 17.16 9.42 1.61
N LYS A 126 16.88 10.71 1.40
CA LYS A 126 17.83 11.68 0.84
C LYS A 126 18.94 12.04 1.83
N SER A 127 18.64 12.13 3.14
CA SER A 127 19.56 12.60 4.17
C SER A 127 20.33 11.50 4.88
N GLN A 128 19.88 10.25 4.84
CA GLN A 128 20.52 9.11 5.53
C GLN A 128 21.85 8.66 4.88
N SER A 129 22.64 7.86 5.61
CA SER A 129 23.88 7.26 5.10
C SER A 129 23.86 5.73 5.30
N PRO A 130 24.08 4.92 4.23
CA PRO A 130 24.13 5.34 2.83
C PRO A 130 22.80 5.93 2.38
N ARG A 131 22.87 6.88 1.44
CA ARG A 131 21.73 7.57 0.84
C ARG A 131 20.89 6.61 -0.01
N GLY A 132 19.61 6.95 -0.21
CA GLY A 132 18.69 6.23 -1.10
C GLY A 132 17.74 5.31 -0.37
N GLY A 133 16.84 4.70 -1.14
CA GLY A 133 15.80 3.80 -0.64
C GLY A 133 14.78 3.48 -1.71
N ARG A 134 13.73 2.77 -1.33
CA ARG A 134 12.68 2.33 -2.25
C ARG A 134 11.30 2.66 -1.71
N ILE A 135 10.46 3.26 -2.55
CA ILE A 135 9.05 3.52 -2.27
C ILE A 135 8.22 2.61 -3.18
N ILE A 136 7.30 1.85 -2.59
CA ILE A 136 6.38 0.97 -3.29
C ILE A 136 4.96 1.46 -2.99
N ASN A 137 4.20 1.80 -4.02
CA ASN A 137 2.82 2.25 -3.89
C ASN A 137 1.86 1.10 -4.20
N ASN A 138 0.87 0.91 -3.33
CA ASN A 138 -0.24 -0.01 -3.57
C ASN A 138 -1.21 0.62 -4.58
N GLY A 139 -1.06 0.22 -5.84
CA GLY A 139 -1.97 0.55 -6.93
C GLY A 139 -3.21 -0.34 -6.96
N SER A 140 -3.77 -0.47 -8.14
CA SER A 140 -4.88 -1.39 -8.40
C SER A 140 -5.10 -1.54 -9.90
N ILE A 141 -5.57 -2.71 -10.32
CA ILE A 141 -6.11 -2.90 -11.69
C ILE A 141 -7.29 -1.96 -12.00
N SER A 142 -7.93 -1.36 -10.98
CA SER A 142 -8.95 -0.32 -11.16
C SER A 142 -8.40 0.97 -11.77
N ALA A 143 -7.06 1.14 -11.82
CA ALA A 143 -6.42 2.20 -12.61
C ALA A 143 -6.43 1.93 -14.13
N TYR A 144 -6.90 0.76 -14.57
CA TYR A 144 -6.99 0.38 -15.97
C TYR A 144 -8.42 0.05 -16.39
N ALA A 145 -9.10 -0.78 -15.59
CA ALA A 145 -10.47 -1.24 -15.83
C ALA A 145 -11.33 -1.10 -14.56
N PRO A 146 -12.04 0.02 -14.40
CA PRO A 146 -12.89 0.25 -13.22
C PRO A 146 -14.10 -0.67 -13.19
N ARG A 147 -14.68 -0.86 -12.00
CA ARG A 147 -16.02 -1.41 -11.83
C ARG A 147 -17.05 -0.29 -11.74
N PRO A 148 -18.32 -0.55 -12.02
CA PRO A 148 -19.40 0.38 -11.71
C PRO A 148 -19.36 0.81 -10.23
N PHE A 149 -19.81 2.01 -9.95
CA PHE A 149 -19.92 2.58 -8.60
C PHE A 149 -18.60 2.65 -7.81
N SER A 150 -17.48 2.90 -8.49
CA SER A 150 -16.16 2.95 -7.87
C SER A 150 -15.41 4.27 -8.09
N ALA A 151 -16.13 5.35 -8.40
CA ALA A 151 -15.53 6.63 -8.82
C ALA A 151 -14.39 7.13 -7.93
N PRO A 152 -14.52 7.28 -6.58
CA PRO A 152 -13.42 7.81 -5.77
C PRO A 152 -12.23 6.86 -5.70
N TYR A 153 -12.48 5.56 -5.61
CA TYR A 153 -11.41 4.55 -5.60
C TYR A 153 -10.66 4.54 -6.93
N THR A 154 -11.39 4.50 -8.04
CA THR A 154 -10.82 4.52 -9.40
C THR A 154 -10.00 5.78 -9.63
N ALA A 155 -10.55 6.97 -9.31
CA ALA A 155 -9.84 8.23 -9.46
C ALA A 155 -8.54 8.27 -8.66
N THR A 156 -8.57 7.84 -7.39
CA THR A 156 -7.36 7.81 -6.55
C THR A 156 -6.31 6.82 -7.06
N LYS A 157 -6.71 5.65 -7.57
CA LYS A 157 -5.76 4.65 -8.10
C LYS A 157 -5.12 5.10 -9.41
N HIS A 158 -5.82 5.87 -10.26
CA HIS A 158 -5.20 6.56 -11.40
C HIS A 158 -4.20 7.63 -10.95
N ALA A 159 -4.58 8.43 -9.95
CA ALA A 159 -3.70 9.47 -9.40
C ALA A 159 -2.41 8.89 -8.80
N ILE A 160 -2.46 7.72 -8.14
CA ILE A 160 -1.28 7.01 -7.62
C ILE A 160 -0.31 6.65 -8.75
N THR A 161 -0.82 6.27 -9.93
CA THR A 161 0.05 6.02 -11.10
C THR A 161 0.84 7.26 -11.51
N GLY A 162 0.20 8.44 -11.50
CA GLY A 162 0.86 9.72 -11.74
C GLY A 162 1.90 10.05 -10.66
N LEU A 163 1.51 9.92 -9.38
CA LEU A 163 2.41 10.16 -8.24
C LEU A 163 3.64 9.23 -8.27
N THR A 164 3.45 7.95 -8.60
CA THR A 164 4.55 6.97 -8.73
C THR A 164 5.56 7.40 -9.79
N LYS A 165 5.08 7.83 -10.96
CA LYS A 165 5.95 8.30 -12.05
C LYS A 165 6.72 9.57 -11.68
N ALA A 166 6.06 10.55 -11.06
CA ALA A 166 6.68 11.78 -10.60
C ALA A 166 7.75 11.50 -9.53
N THR A 167 7.40 10.71 -8.50
CA THR A 167 8.34 10.33 -7.43
C THR A 167 9.54 9.56 -7.98
N SER A 168 9.33 8.66 -8.95
CA SER A 168 10.43 7.92 -9.62
C SER A 168 11.38 8.85 -10.38
N LEU A 169 10.84 9.90 -11.02
CA LEU A 169 11.65 10.88 -11.73
C LEU A 169 12.47 11.74 -10.76
N ASP A 170 11.82 12.29 -9.73
CA ASP A 170 12.45 13.16 -8.75
C ASP A 170 13.48 12.42 -7.89
N GLY A 171 13.29 11.11 -7.69
CA GLY A 171 14.14 10.25 -6.87
C GLY A 171 15.51 9.93 -7.49
N ARG A 172 15.65 10.04 -8.82
CA ARG A 172 16.85 9.60 -9.56
C ARG A 172 18.16 10.21 -9.04
N ALA A 173 18.15 11.52 -8.77
CA ALA A 173 19.32 12.23 -8.26
C ALA A 173 19.70 11.86 -6.81
N HIS A 174 18.88 11.05 -6.14
CA HIS A 174 19.00 10.75 -4.72
C HIS A 174 19.06 9.25 -4.42
N ASP A 175 19.20 8.41 -5.44
CA ASP A 175 19.17 6.94 -5.32
C ASP A 175 17.86 6.41 -4.70
N ILE A 176 16.74 7.12 -4.95
CA ILE A 176 15.42 6.74 -4.49
C ILE A 176 14.63 6.13 -5.66
N ALA A 177 14.37 4.83 -5.57
CA ALA A 177 13.54 4.12 -6.52
C ALA A 177 12.06 4.22 -6.09
N CYS A 178 11.15 4.45 -7.05
CA CYS A 178 9.72 4.38 -6.79
C CYS A 178 9.04 3.46 -7.81
N GLY A 179 8.23 2.54 -7.32
CA GLY A 179 7.45 1.62 -8.13
C GLY A 179 6.04 1.43 -7.58
N GLN A 180 5.21 0.74 -8.35
CA GLN A 180 3.81 0.48 -8.03
C GLN A 180 3.48 -0.98 -8.24
N ILE A 181 2.73 -1.56 -7.30
CA ILE A 181 2.13 -2.88 -7.46
C ILE A 181 0.63 -2.73 -7.65
N ASP A 182 0.11 -3.14 -8.82
CA ASP A 182 -1.31 -3.13 -9.14
C ASP A 182 -1.94 -4.46 -8.78
N ILE A 183 -2.84 -4.43 -7.80
CA ILE A 183 -3.39 -5.63 -7.20
C ILE A 183 -4.81 -5.86 -7.67
N GLY A 184 -5.10 -7.11 -8.08
CA GLY A 184 -6.42 -7.58 -8.45
C GLY A 184 -6.93 -8.69 -7.54
N ASN A 185 -8.02 -8.43 -6.80
CA ASN A 185 -8.77 -9.40 -5.99
C ASN A 185 -7.95 -10.23 -4.99
N ALA A 186 -7.08 -9.60 -4.20
CA ALA A 186 -6.45 -10.27 -3.06
C ALA A 186 -7.47 -10.49 -1.92
N ALA A 187 -7.44 -11.65 -1.27
CA ALA A 187 -8.37 -12.02 -0.20
C ALA A 187 -8.11 -11.23 1.09
N SER A 188 -8.89 -10.19 1.33
CA SER A 188 -8.84 -9.32 2.50
C SER A 188 -10.28 -9.00 2.96
N GLU A 189 -10.42 -8.34 4.11
CA GLU A 189 -11.72 -7.83 4.57
C GLU A 189 -12.38 -6.91 3.52
N MET A 190 -11.59 -6.02 2.90
CA MET A 190 -12.08 -5.09 1.86
C MET A 190 -12.67 -5.82 0.65
N THR A 191 -12.18 -7.00 0.32
CA THR A 191 -12.60 -7.78 -0.86
C THR A 191 -13.59 -8.89 -0.52
N GLN A 192 -14.05 -9.00 0.74
CA GLN A 192 -14.97 -10.06 1.14
C GLN A 192 -16.27 -10.05 0.30
N ARG A 193 -16.79 -8.87 -0.03
CA ARG A 193 -17.96 -8.72 -0.90
C ARG A 193 -17.82 -9.37 -2.29
N MET A 194 -16.61 -9.59 -2.77
CA MET A 194 -16.39 -10.23 -4.07
C MET A 194 -16.81 -11.70 -4.11
N THR A 195 -16.90 -12.36 -2.95
CA THR A 195 -17.35 -13.76 -2.86
C THR A 195 -18.87 -13.90 -3.03
N THR A 196 -19.63 -12.85 -2.73
CA THR A 196 -21.10 -12.85 -2.85
C THR A 196 -21.59 -12.20 -4.13
N GLY A 197 -20.79 -11.33 -4.74
CA GLY A 197 -21.08 -10.68 -6.00
C GLY A 197 -20.74 -9.19 -5.98
N VAL A 198 -20.18 -8.72 -7.08
CA VAL A 198 -19.89 -7.31 -7.35
C VAL A 198 -20.47 -6.89 -8.70
N PRO A 199 -20.86 -5.60 -8.87
CA PRO A 199 -21.38 -5.09 -10.12
C PRO A 199 -20.40 -5.28 -11.29
N GLN A 200 -20.92 -5.74 -12.42
CA GLN A 200 -20.19 -5.88 -13.67
C GLN A 200 -20.60 -4.78 -14.66
N ALA A 201 -19.77 -4.56 -15.68
CA ALA A 201 -20.02 -3.54 -16.70
C ALA A 201 -21.34 -3.74 -17.46
N ASN A 202 -21.80 -4.99 -17.59
CA ASN A 202 -23.07 -5.35 -18.23
C ASN A 202 -24.30 -5.25 -17.30
N GLY A 203 -24.13 -4.70 -16.08
CA GLY A 203 -25.22 -4.53 -15.10
C GLY A 203 -25.53 -5.77 -14.25
N THR A 204 -24.87 -6.90 -14.47
CA THR A 204 -25.06 -8.10 -13.65
C THR A 204 -24.25 -8.04 -12.35
N LEU A 205 -24.62 -8.87 -11.37
CA LEU A 205 -23.80 -9.16 -10.20
C LEU A 205 -23.08 -10.48 -10.39
N MET A 206 -21.78 -10.52 -10.20
CA MET A 206 -20.99 -11.74 -10.34
C MET A 206 -20.00 -11.90 -9.19
N ALA A 207 -19.92 -13.09 -8.60
CA ALA A 207 -18.86 -13.45 -7.68
C ALA A 207 -17.53 -13.55 -8.44
N GLU A 208 -16.49 -12.95 -7.88
CA GLU A 208 -15.17 -12.94 -8.50
C GLU A 208 -14.16 -13.72 -7.68
N PRO A 209 -13.32 -14.55 -8.31
CA PRO A 209 -12.22 -15.24 -7.66
C PRO A 209 -11.26 -14.27 -6.99
N ARG A 210 -10.69 -14.72 -5.86
CA ARG A 210 -9.65 -13.98 -5.10
C ARG A 210 -8.41 -14.87 -4.98
N MET A 211 -7.25 -14.23 -4.89
CA MET A 211 -5.96 -14.89 -4.57
C MET A 211 -5.60 -14.68 -3.10
N ASP A 212 -4.75 -15.53 -2.56
CA ASP A 212 -4.17 -15.34 -1.23
C ASP A 212 -3.32 -14.07 -1.18
N VAL A 213 -3.45 -13.30 -0.09
CA VAL A 213 -2.65 -12.09 0.15
C VAL A 213 -1.15 -12.38 0.20
N LYS A 214 -0.77 -13.63 0.49
CA LYS A 214 0.63 -14.06 0.47
C LYS A 214 1.31 -13.77 -0.86
N HIS A 215 0.62 -13.98 -1.98
CA HIS A 215 1.20 -13.71 -3.31
C HIS A 215 1.52 -12.23 -3.53
N VAL A 216 0.74 -11.33 -2.94
CA VAL A 216 1.03 -9.89 -2.95
C VAL A 216 2.23 -9.59 -2.05
N ALA A 217 2.28 -10.18 -0.86
CA ALA A 217 3.39 -10.00 0.07
C ALA A 217 4.73 -10.48 -0.53
N ASP A 218 4.75 -11.64 -1.17
CA ASP A 218 5.94 -12.18 -1.86
C ASP A 218 6.40 -11.24 -2.99
N ALA A 219 5.46 -10.68 -3.76
CA ALA A 219 5.76 -9.72 -4.83
C ALA A 219 6.35 -8.42 -4.27
N VAL A 220 5.82 -7.89 -3.16
CA VAL A 220 6.38 -6.69 -2.50
C VAL A 220 7.78 -6.97 -1.94
N VAL A 221 8.02 -8.15 -1.34
CA VAL A 221 9.36 -8.55 -0.89
C VAL A 221 10.33 -8.63 -2.07
N HIS A 222 9.91 -9.20 -3.21
CA HIS A 222 10.71 -9.22 -4.42
C HIS A 222 11.08 -7.79 -4.85
N MET A 223 10.11 -6.88 -4.98
CA MET A 223 10.38 -5.48 -5.31
C MET A 223 11.34 -4.82 -4.30
N ALA A 224 11.16 -5.07 -3.00
CA ALA A 224 11.98 -4.51 -1.93
C ALA A 224 13.41 -5.03 -1.92
N SER A 225 13.64 -6.26 -2.38
CA SER A 225 14.94 -6.93 -2.34
C SER A 225 15.93 -6.48 -3.43
N LEU A 226 15.43 -5.91 -4.52
CA LEU A 226 16.25 -5.48 -5.64
C LEU A 226 17.28 -4.41 -5.23
N PRO A 227 18.47 -4.40 -5.83
CA PRO A 227 19.41 -3.29 -5.65
C PRO A 227 18.81 -1.98 -6.20
N LEU A 228 19.27 -0.83 -5.70
CA LEU A 228 18.66 0.48 -6.06
C LEU A 228 18.91 0.87 -7.54
N GLU A 229 19.86 0.24 -8.20
CA GLU A 229 20.11 0.40 -9.65
C GLU A 229 19.00 -0.25 -10.51
N ALA A 230 18.22 -1.18 -9.94
CA ALA A 230 17.11 -1.86 -10.60
C ALA A 230 15.77 -1.51 -9.92
N ASN A 231 14.76 -1.19 -10.72
CA ASN A 231 13.44 -0.87 -10.23
C ASN A 231 12.34 -1.60 -11.00
N VAL A 232 11.42 -2.25 -10.27
CA VAL A 232 10.13 -2.66 -10.84
C VAL A 232 9.23 -1.43 -10.84
N GLN A 233 9.12 -0.77 -11.99
CA GLN A 233 8.32 0.45 -12.12
C GLN A 233 6.83 0.18 -11.95
N PHE A 234 6.32 -0.88 -12.58
CA PHE A 234 4.95 -1.36 -12.46
C PHE A 234 4.93 -2.88 -12.45
N MET A 235 4.14 -3.45 -11.53
CA MET A 235 3.89 -4.88 -11.44
C MET A 235 2.40 -5.12 -11.24
N THR A 236 1.80 -6.01 -12.01
CA THR A 236 0.40 -6.43 -11.80
C THR A 236 0.37 -7.85 -11.23
N VAL A 237 -0.31 -8.01 -10.08
CA VAL A 237 -0.56 -9.31 -9.43
C VAL A 237 -2.05 -9.47 -9.21
N MET A 238 -2.65 -10.49 -9.80
CA MET A 238 -4.10 -10.65 -9.79
C MET A 238 -4.53 -12.11 -9.73
N ALA A 239 -5.75 -12.38 -9.24
CA ALA A 239 -6.30 -13.71 -9.29
C ALA A 239 -6.50 -14.14 -10.75
N THR A 240 -5.94 -15.29 -11.13
CA THR A 240 -5.88 -15.76 -12.52
C THR A 240 -7.25 -15.81 -13.21
N LYS A 241 -8.31 -16.18 -12.47
CA LYS A 241 -9.66 -16.35 -13.00
C LYS A 241 -10.57 -15.13 -12.82
N MET A 242 -10.05 -14.00 -12.28
CA MET A 242 -10.86 -12.80 -12.15
C MET A 242 -11.05 -12.12 -13.53
N PRO A 243 -12.19 -11.49 -13.79
CA PRO A 243 -12.40 -10.74 -15.03
C PRO A 243 -11.56 -9.46 -15.02
N PHE A 244 -10.65 -9.33 -15.99
CA PHE A 244 -9.83 -8.16 -16.23
C PHE A 244 -9.53 -8.02 -17.72
N VAL A 245 -8.67 -8.88 -18.29
CA VAL A 245 -8.49 -8.98 -19.76
C VAL A 245 -9.76 -9.57 -20.34
N GLY A 246 -10.28 -8.95 -21.40
CA GLY A 246 -11.55 -9.37 -22.01
C GLY A 246 -12.81 -8.87 -21.24
N ARG A 247 -12.66 -8.03 -20.24
CA ARG A 247 -13.76 -7.26 -19.65
C ARG A 247 -14.12 -6.14 -20.63
N GLY A 248 -15.18 -6.32 -21.37
CA GLY A 248 -15.66 -5.32 -22.33
C GLY A 248 -17.16 -5.33 -22.40
#